data_9c2158ca7b6ea32492eeaf1c0b872486
#
_entry.id   9c2158ca7b6ea32492eeaf1c0b872486
#
_cell.length_a   1.000
_cell.length_b   1.000
_cell.length_c   1.000
_cell.angle_alpha   90.00
_cell.angle_beta   90.00
_cell.angle_gamma   90.00
#
_symmetry.space_group_name_H-M   'P 1'
#
loop_
_entity.id
_entity.type
_entity.pdbx_description
1 polymer ?
#
loop_
_entity_poly.entity_id
_entity_poly.type
_entity_poly.pdbx_seq_one_letter_code
_entity_poly.pdbx_strand_id
1 'polypeptide(L)'
;MVEKIDMNKGTSLGFGDMEGELLGRRFGFDIYNEQEDSTYREIWVYDRSKSKRFRDRNGEMMTRNRIVAHIEMSKERGSWHVDLLQVDSRYKGKNLAVKLYTFLLKDEGITLRAGGSQSVGGRYVWNKLARHKNVTVYAKKSPYSKVIDFPKAGQRELTANRFDLY
;
A
#
# COMPACT_ATOMS: atom_id res chain seq x y z
N MET A 1 22.60 7.13 27.22
CA MET A 1 22.46 5.75 26.70
C MET A 1 21.46 5.81 25.54
N VAL A 2 21.92 5.70 24.31
CA VAL A 2 21.04 5.72 23.14
C VAL A 2 20.49 4.31 23.01
N GLU A 3 19.16 4.12 23.22
CA GLU A 3 18.51 2.85 22.93
C GLU A 3 18.77 2.49 21.47
N LYS A 4 19.42 1.37 21.25
CA LYS A 4 19.49 0.77 19.92
C LYS A 4 18.07 0.39 19.51
N ILE A 5 17.48 1.17 18.62
CA ILE A 5 16.23 0.80 17.96
C ILE A 5 16.50 -0.51 17.20
N ASP A 6 15.93 -1.59 17.67
CA ASP A 6 16.03 -2.89 17.02
C ASP A 6 15.25 -2.85 15.70
N MET A 7 15.97 -2.53 14.62
CA MET A 7 15.41 -2.44 13.25
C MET A 7 14.85 -3.76 12.73
N ASN A 8 15.00 -4.86 13.46
CA ASN A 8 14.45 -6.17 13.12
C ASN A 8 13.07 -6.45 13.71
N LYS A 9 12.57 -5.61 14.63
CA LYS A 9 11.18 -5.71 15.07
C LYS A 9 10.27 -5.18 13.99
N GLY A 10 9.65 -6.09 13.24
CA GLY A 10 8.68 -5.74 12.22
C GLY A 10 7.53 -4.90 12.81
N THR A 11 6.96 -4.00 12.00
CA THR A 11 5.84 -3.16 12.38
C THR A 11 4.63 -4.00 12.73
N SER A 12 4.07 -3.83 13.94
CA SER A 12 2.76 -4.38 14.32
C SER A 12 1.72 -3.27 14.20
N LEU A 13 0.67 -3.51 13.41
CA LEU A 13 -0.43 -2.55 13.21
C LEU A 13 -1.56 -2.73 14.22
N GLY A 14 -1.55 -3.82 14.99
CA GLY A 14 -2.52 -4.06 16.06
C GLY A 14 -3.90 -4.48 15.57
N PHE A 15 -4.93 -3.95 16.23
CA PHE A 15 -6.34 -4.22 15.98
C PHE A 15 -7.09 -2.91 15.83
N GLY A 16 -8.08 -2.88 14.92
CA GLY A 16 -8.89 -1.71 14.66
C GLY A 16 -10.35 -2.04 14.37
N ASP A 17 -11.14 -1.00 14.33
CA ASP A 17 -12.54 -1.05 13.92
C ASP A 17 -12.58 -0.97 12.40
N MET A 18 -13.47 -1.78 11.77
CA MET A 18 -13.68 -1.73 10.33
C MET A 18 -14.65 -0.59 10.03
N GLU A 19 -14.10 0.58 9.76
CA GLU A 19 -14.83 1.79 9.42
C GLU A 19 -14.71 2.12 7.94
N GLY A 20 -15.58 3.00 7.45
CA GLY A 20 -15.57 3.43 6.07
C GLY A 20 -16.31 2.50 5.10
N GLU A 21 -16.03 2.63 3.82
CA GLU A 21 -16.65 1.86 2.75
C GLU A 21 -15.90 0.55 2.49
N LEU A 22 -16.61 -0.56 2.52
CA LEU A 22 -16.05 -1.85 2.12
C LEU A 22 -15.83 -1.87 0.60
N LEU A 23 -14.59 -1.78 0.14
CA LEU A 23 -14.21 -1.89 -1.26
C LEU A 23 -14.31 -3.33 -1.78
N GLY A 24 -14.01 -4.31 -0.93
CA GLY A 24 -14.10 -5.71 -1.31
C GLY A 24 -13.44 -6.66 -0.31
N ARG A 25 -13.65 -7.94 -0.57
CA ARG A 25 -13.01 -9.05 0.14
C ARG A 25 -12.09 -9.76 -0.82
N ARG A 26 -10.79 -9.64 -0.59
CA ARG A 26 -9.75 -10.21 -1.46
C ARG A 26 -8.64 -10.84 -0.63
N PHE A 27 -8.09 -11.92 -1.13
CA PHE A 27 -6.92 -12.59 -0.54
C PHE A 27 -7.17 -13.12 0.88
N GLY A 28 -8.43 -13.33 1.28
CA GLY A 28 -8.83 -13.70 2.63
C GLY A 28 -9.01 -12.50 3.59
N PHE A 29 -8.97 -11.27 3.09
CA PHE A 29 -9.04 -10.04 3.88
C PHE A 29 -10.19 -9.13 3.42
N ASP A 30 -10.66 -8.29 4.34
CA ASP A 30 -11.59 -7.21 4.06
C ASP A 30 -10.81 -5.91 3.82
N ILE A 31 -11.13 -5.21 2.73
CA ILE A 31 -10.47 -3.97 2.31
C ILE A 31 -11.46 -2.84 2.43
N TYR A 32 -11.16 -1.87 3.27
CA TYR A 32 -11.99 -0.70 3.54
C TYR A 32 -11.32 0.57 3.04
N ASN A 33 -12.11 1.48 2.51
CA ASN A 33 -11.71 2.83 2.18
C ASN A 33 -12.30 3.80 3.20
N GLU A 34 -11.44 4.51 3.86
CA GLU A 34 -11.76 5.67 4.65
C GLU A 34 -11.32 6.90 3.86
N GLN A 35 -12.26 7.58 3.22
CA GLN A 35 -11.95 8.74 2.39
C GLN A 35 -12.22 10.01 3.16
N GLU A 36 -11.21 10.83 3.39
CA GLU A 36 -11.35 12.13 4.02
C GLU A 36 -11.84 13.19 3.04
N ASP A 37 -11.29 13.21 1.81
CA ASP A 37 -11.70 14.12 0.76
C ASP A 37 -11.39 13.57 -0.65
N SER A 38 -11.64 14.38 -1.68
CA SER A 38 -11.40 13.99 -3.08
C SER A 38 -9.93 13.84 -3.46
N THR A 39 -9.02 14.27 -2.59
CA THR A 39 -7.57 14.30 -2.82
C THR A 39 -6.79 13.38 -1.90
N TYR A 40 -7.42 12.81 -0.90
CA TYR A 40 -6.80 11.93 0.09
C TYR A 40 -7.64 10.68 0.32
N ARG A 41 -6.99 9.53 0.42
CA ARG A 41 -7.61 8.24 0.74
C ARG A 41 -6.74 7.45 1.71
N GLU A 42 -7.42 6.82 2.67
CA GLU A 42 -6.84 5.77 3.50
C GLU A 42 -7.49 4.44 3.17
N ILE A 43 -6.67 3.43 2.99
CA ILE A 43 -7.12 2.06 2.79
C ILE A 43 -6.64 1.21 3.94
N TRP A 44 -7.57 0.57 4.61
CA TRP A 44 -7.32 -0.34 5.70
C TRP A 44 -7.69 -1.76 5.31
N VAL A 45 -6.83 -2.70 5.66
CA VAL A 45 -6.99 -4.12 5.35
C VAL A 45 -7.05 -4.89 6.65
N TYR A 46 -8.12 -5.67 6.83
CA TYR A 46 -8.39 -6.40 8.06
C TYR A 46 -8.46 -7.91 7.84
N ASP A 47 -7.92 -8.66 8.79
CA ASP A 47 -8.13 -10.10 8.92
C ASP A 47 -9.31 -10.37 9.86
N ARG A 48 -10.47 -10.63 9.30
CA ARG A 48 -11.68 -10.92 10.06
C ARG A 48 -11.56 -12.20 10.88
N SER A 49 -10.72 -13.15 10.48
CA SER A 49 -10.51 -14.39 11.23
C SER A 49 -9.71 -14.18 12.53
N LYS A 50 -9.10 -13.01 12.70
CA LYS A 50 -8.30 -12.62 13.85
C LYS A 50 -8.91 -11.42 14.55
N SER A 51 -9.89 -11.67 15.40
CA SER A 51 -10.55 -10.63 16.19
C SER A 51 -10.17 -10.73 17.67
N LYS A 52 -10.24 -9.61 18.36
CA LYS A 52 -10.16 -9.52 19.81
C LYS A 52 -11.32 -8.72 20.37
N ARG A 53 -11.78 -9.10 21.54
CA ARG A 53 -12.74 -8.33 22.32
C ARG A 53 -12.02 -7.34 23.22
N PHE A 54 -12.48 -6.12 23.22
CA PHE A 54 -12.01 -5.03 24.06
C PHE A 54 -13.20 -4.44 24.80
N ARG A 55 -12.95 -3.99 26.02
CA ARG A 55 -13.93 -3.19 26.76
C ARG A 55 -13.62 -1.72 26.50
N ASP A 56 -14.60 -0.97 26.02
CA ASP A 56 -14.45 0.46 25.80
C ASP A 56 -14.46 1.25 27.12
N ARG A 57 -14.33 2.57 27.02
CA ARG A 57 -14.32 3.46 28.19
C ARG A 57 -15.66 3.47 28.95
N ASN A 58 -16.76 3.13 28.29
CA ASN A 58 -18.11 3.05 28.86
C ASN A 58 -18.40 1.67 29.43
N GLY A 59 -17.47 0.72 29.30
CA GLY A 59 -17.63 -0.66 29.77
C GLY A 59 -18.28 -1.60 28.75
N GLU A 60 -18.59 -1.13 27.55
CA GLU A 60 -19.19 -1.93 26.50
C GLU A 60 -18.15 -2.85 25.82
N MET A 61 -18.57 -4.05 25.46
CA MET A 61 -17.71 -5.01 24.76
C MET A 61 -17.71 -4.75 23.27
N MET A 62 -16.57 -4.34 22.74
CA MET A 62 -16.33 -4.12 21.33
C MET A 62 -15.46 -5.24 20.75
N THR A 63 -15.69 -5.58 19.49
CA THR A 63 -14.85 -6.53 18.75
C THR A 63 -14.05 -5.76 17.71
N ARG A 64 -12.72 -5.89 17.79
CA ARG A 64 -11.80 -5.30 16.81
C ARG A 64 -11.10 -6.39 16.02
N ASN A 65 -10.84 -6.11 14.76
CA ASN A 65 -10.19 -7.04 13.86
C ASN A 65 -8.70 -6.68 13.69
N ARG A 66 -7.88 -7.68 13.41
CA ARG A 66 -6.46 -7.45 13.19
C ARG A 66 -6.25 -6.64 11.92
N ILE A 67 -5.49 -5.57 12.04
CA ILE A 67 -5.03 -4.78 10.89
C ILE A 67 -3.89 -5.54 10.22
N VAL A 68 -4.02 -5.74 8.91
CA VAL A 68 -3.08 -6.46 8.07
C VAL A 68 -2.19 -5.50 7.29
N ALA A 69 -2.80 -4.44 6.78
CA ALA A 69 -2.10 -3.40 6.04
C ALA A 69 -2.84 -2.07 6.12
N HIS A 70 -2.09 -1.00 5.92
CA HIS A 70 -2.57 0.36 5.83
C HIS A 70 -1.90 1.06 4.66
N ILE A 71 -2.68 1.76 3.84
CA ILE A 71 -2.21 2.55 2.70
C ILE A 71 -2.77 3.95 2.83
N GLU A 72 -1.90 4.94 2.77
CA GLU A 72 -2.26 6.35 2.61
C GLU A 72 -1.91 6.81 1.21
N MET A 73 -2.83 7.54 0.60
CA MET A 73 -2.66 8.02 -0.76
C MET A 73 -3.16 9.46 -0.89
N SER A 74 -2.42 10.26 -1.63
CA SER A 74 -2.82 11.59 -2.06
C SER A 74 -2.99 11.65 -3.58
N LYS A 75 -3.93 12.47 -4.05
CA LYS A 75 -4.21 12.62 -5.48
C LYS A 75 -3.50 13.83 -6.04
N GLU A 76 -2.69 13.61 -7.04
CA GLU A 76 -2.00 14.66 -7.75
C GLU A 76 -2.10 14.44 -9.26
N ARG A 77 -2.54 15.47 -10.00
CA ARG A 77 -2.61 15.47 -11.48
C ARG A 77 -3.33 14.24 -12.06
N GLY A 78 -4.41 13.81 -11.40
CA GLY A 78 -5.25 12.70 -11.88
C GLY A 78 -4.76 11.29 -11.50
N SER A 79 -3.60 11.17 -10.86
CA SER A 79 -3.09 9.91 -10.34
C SER A 79 -2.99 9.92 -8.82
N TRP A 80 -3.08 8.73 -8.21
CA TRP A 80 -2.93 8.54 -6.78
C TRP A 80 -1.47 8.23 -6.45
N HIS A 81 -0.91 9.06 -5.59
CA HIS A 81 0.43 8.90 -5.06
C HIS A 81 0.36 8.09 -3.76
N VAL A 82 1.14 7.03 -3.67
CA VAL A 82 1.21 6.25 -2.44
C VAL A 82 2.21 6.91 -1.50
N ASP A 83 1.68 7.57 -0.46
CA ASP A 83 2.48 8.26 0.55
C ASP A 83 3.03 7.29 1.58
N LEU A 84 2.19 6.31 1.98
CA LEU A 84 2.55 5.28 2.94
C LEU A 84 1.94 3.94 2.55
N LEU A 85 2.73 2.89 2.66
CA LEU A 85 2.26 1.51 2.69
C LEU A 85 2.92 0.79 3.84
N GLN A 86 2.14 0.35 4.79
CA GLN A 86 2.58 -0.51 5.89
C GLN A 86 1.88 -1.87 5.80
N VAL A 87 2.64 -2.94 5.99
CA VAL A 87 2.14 -4.30 6.13
C VAL A 87 2.59 -4.83 7.48
N ASP A 88 1.65 -5.33 8.26
CA ASP A 88 1.95 -5.96 9.55
C ASP A 88 2.96 -7.10 9.34
N SER A 89 3.95 -7.18 10.22
CA SER A 89 5.08 -8.11 10.08
C SER A 89 4.67 -9.58 9.97
N ARG A 90 3.54 -9.96 10.54
CA ARG A 90 2.98 -11.32 10.47
C ARG A 90 2.49 -11.72 9.08
N TYR A 91 2.23 -10.72 8.23
CA TYR A 91 1.72 -10.92 6.86
C TYR A 91 2.77 -10.61 5.78
N LYS A 92 3.99 -10.25 6.18
CA LYS A 92 5.11 -10.08 5.25
C LYS A 92 5.45 -11.39 4.53
N GLY A 93 6.04 -11.29 3.35
CA GLY A 93 6.45 -12.44 2.54
C GLY A 93 5.34 -13.11 1.72
N LYS A 94 4.09 -12.66 1.83
CA LYS A 94 2.94 -13.19 1.08
C LYS A 94 2.58 -12.38 -0.18
N ASN A 95 3.46 -11.52 -0.63
CA ASN A 95 3.25 -10.57 -1.73
C ASN A 95 2.01 -9.68 -1.56
N LEU A 96 1.61 -9.41 -0.32
CA LEU A 96 0.37 -8.70 -0.03
C LEU A 96 0.37 -7.29 -0.63
N ALA A 97 1.49 -6.56 -0.53
CA ALA A 97 1.61 -5.22 -1.12
C ALA A 97 1.36 -5.23 -2.65
N VAL A 98 1.94 -6.22 -3.36
CA VAL A 98 1.72 -6.40 -4.81
C VAL A 98 0.25 -6.71 -5.10
N LYS A 99 -0.38 -7.57 -4.30
CA LYS A 99 -1.80 -7.93 -4.44
C LYS A 99 -2.71 -6.73 -4.20
N LEU A 100 -2.41 -5.90 -3.20
CA LEU A 100 -3.17 -4.68 -2.90
C LEU A 100 -3.04 -3.65 -4.01
N TYR A 101 -1.84 -3.41 -4.51
CA TYR A 101 -1.66 -2.50 -5.66
C TYR A 101 -2.38 -3.03 -6.90
N THR A 102 -2.32 -4.32 -7.18
CA THR A 102 -3.06 -4.92 -8.29
C THR A 102 -4.57 -4.75 -8.12
N PHE A 103 -5.09 -4.91 -6.92
CA PHE A 103 -6.50 -4.65 -6.60
C PHE A 103 -6.88 -3.20 -6.88
N LEU A 104 -6.10 -2.23 -6.39
CA LEU A 104 -6.36 -0.81 -6.63
C LEU A 104 -6.32 -0.44 -8.11
N LEU A 105 -5.37 -0.99 -8.86
CA LEU A 105 -5.23 -0.74 -10.29
C LEU A 105 -6.37 -1.34 -11.12
N LYS A 106 -6.83 -2.54 -10.78
CA LYS A 106 -7.79 -3.31 -11.59
C LYS A 106 -9.22 -3.18 -11.11
N ASP A 107 -9.44 -3.42 -9.82
CA ASP A 107 -10.80 -3.46 -9.28
C ASP A 107 -11.30 -2.03 -9.00
N GLU A 108 -10.45 -1.15 -8.50
CA GLU A 108 -10.77 0.25 -8.29
C GLU A 108 -10.51 1.14 -9.52
N GLY A 109 -9.80 0.63 -10.52
CA GLY A 109 -9.54 1.34 -11.78
C GLY A 109 -8.71 2.62 -11.62
N ILE A 110 -7.93 2.76 -10.54
CA ILE A 110 -7.13 3.96 -10.29
C ILE A 110 -5.75 3.85 -10.94
N THR A 111 -5.17 5.00 -11.24
CA THR A 111 -3.77 5.10 -11.64
C THR A 111 -2.92 5.38 -10.41
N LEU A 112 -1.94 4.53 -10.14
CA LEU A 112 -0.99 4.70 -9.04
C LEU A 112 0.31 5.32 -9.53
N ARG A 113 0.87 6.18 -8.70
CA ARG A 113 2.19 6.79 -8.87
C ARG A 113 3.07 6.48 -7.66
N ALA A 114 4.31 6.13 -7.92
CA ALA A 114 5.29 5.94 -6.84
C ALA A 114 5.75 7.28 -6.28
N GLY A 115 6.15 7.28 -5.02
CA GLY A 115 6.83 8.40 -4.40
C GLY A 115 8.21 8.68 -4.99
N GLY A 116 8.64 9.93 -4.93
CA GLY A 116 9.99 10.33 -5.35
C GLY A 116 11.11 9.70 -4.52
N SER A 117 10.79 9.21 -3.33
CA SER A 117 11.69 8.44 -2.47
C SER A 117 11.06 7.11 -2.15
N GLN A 118 11.70 6.02 -2.56
CA GLN A 118 11.20 4.68 -2.33
C GLN A 118 12.13 3.90 -1.41
N SER A 119 11.53 3.21 -0.43
CA SER A 119 12.22 2.18 0.33
C SER A 119 12.60 0.99 -0.56
N VAL A 120 13.49 0.14 -0.07
CA VAL A 120 13.85 -1.12 -0.76
C VAL A 120 12.59 -1.97 -1.01
N GLY A 121 11.68 -2.05 -0.02
CA GLY A 121 10.42 -2.76 -0.16
C GLY A 121 9.50 -2.14 -1.22
N GLY A 122 9.41 -0.81 -1.27
CA GLY A 122 8.65 -0.10 -2.30
C GLY A 122 9.16 -0.40 -3.71
N ARG A 123 10.46 -0.34 -3.93
CA ARG A 123 11.08 -0.70 -5.22
C ARG A 123 10.80 -2.16 -5.61
N TYR A 124 10.84 -3.07 -4.65
CA TYR A 124 10.49 -4.46 -4.89
C TYR A 124 9.05 -4.62 -5.40
N VAL A 125 8.09 -3.93 -4.79
CA VAL A 125 6.68 -3.95 -5.22
C VAL A 125 6.55 -3.48 -6.66
N TRP A 126 7.12 -2.33 -7.02
CA TRP A 126 7.08 -1.79 -8.38
C TRP A 126 7.74 -2.71 -9.41
N ASN A 127 8.87 -3.33 -9.07
CA ASN A 127 9.52 -4.33 -9.93
C ASN A 127 8.64 -5.56 -10.16
N LYS A 128 7.88 -5.99 -9.16
CA LYS A 128 6.92 -7.09 -9.30
C LYS A 128 5.73 -6.69 -10.17
N LEU A 129 5.20 -5.49 -9.98
CA LEU A 129 4.11 -4.96 -10.79
C LEU A 129 4.49 -4.85 -12.27
N ALA A 130 5.70 -4.39 -12.56
CA ALA A 130 6.21 -4.27 -13.94
C ALA A 130 6.28 -5.62 -14.68
N ARG A 131 6.40 -6.72 -13.95
CA ARG A 131 6.41 -8.08 -14.50
C ARG A 131 5.03 -8.74 -14.50
N HIS A 132 4.01 -8.06 -13.98
CA HIS A 132 2.67 -8.61 -13.89
C HIS A 132 1.95 -8.47 -15.22
N LYS A 133 1.38 -9.57 -15.74
CA LYS A 133 0.77 -9.67 -17.09
C LYS A 133 -0.26 -8.58 -17.42
N ASN A 134 -0.97 -8.12 -16.41
CA ASN A 134 -2.12 -7.24 -16.58
C ASN A 134 -1.90 -5.85 -15.96
N VAL A 135 -0.67 -5.47 -15.71
CA VAL A 135 -0.30 -4.16 -15.16
C VAL A 135 0.75 -3.56 -16.10
N THR A 136 0.53 -2.31 -16.48
CA THR A 136 1.50 -1.54 -17.24
C THR A 136 2.16 -0.54 -16.30
N VAL A 137 3.47 -0.57 -16.24
CA VAL A 137 4.27 0.37 -15.45
C VAL A 137 5.07 1.23 -16.41
N TYR A 138 4.97 2.54 -16.19
CA TYR A 138 5.72 3.54 -16.95
C TYR A 138 6.77 4.17 -16.06
N ALA A 139 7.89 4.55 -16.65
CA ALA A 139 8.92 5.32 -15.98
C ALA A 139 9.06 6.69 -16.63
N LYS A 140 9.20 7.71 -15.81
CA LYS A 140 9.52 9.08 -16.27
C LYS A 140 10.78 9.57 -15.58
N LYS A 141 11.67 10.17 -16.35
CA LYS A 141 12.90 10.80 -15.84
C LYS A 141 12.62 12.11 -15.12
N SER A 142 11.55 12.80 -15.53
CA SER A 142 11.02 14.00 -14.89
C SER A 142 9.54 14.14 -15.28
N PRO A 143 8.75 15.02 -14.61
CA PRO A 143 7.37 15.28 -15.00
C PRO A 143 7.19 15.71 -16.46
N TYR A 144 8.24 16.25 -17.07
CA TYR A 144 8.25 16.77 -18.44
C TYR A 144 8.90 15.83 -19.46
N SER A 145 9.49 14.73 -19.03
CA SER A 145 10.14 13.79 -19.93
C SER A 145 9.15 12.79 -20.55
N LYS A 146 9.56 12.18 -21.66
CA LYS A 146 8.78 11.10 -22.27
C LYS A 146 8.64 9.95 -21.30
N VAL A 147 7.47 9.34 -21.29
CA VAL A 147 7.21 8.10 -20.57
C VAL A 147 7.99 6.98 -21.24
N ILE A 148 8.70 6.21 -20.43
CA ILE A 148 9.44 5.03 -20.88
C ILE A 148 8.71 3.81 -20.34
N ASP A 149 8.41 2.85 -21.21
CA ASP A 149 7.87 1.56 -20.79
C ASP A 149 8.89 0.87 -19.86
N PHE A 150 8.50 0.64 -18.62
CA PHE A 150 9.40 0.11 -17.58
C PHE A 150 10.04 -1.23 -17.94
N PRO A 151 9.33 -2.20 -18.49
CA PRO A 151 9.95 -3.46 -18.90
C PRO A 151 11.06 -3.31 -19.94
N LYS A 152 11.02 -2.23 -20.74
CA LYS A 152 12.04 -1.92 -21.76
C LYS A 152 13.18 -1.06 -21.21
N ALA A 153 12.89 -0.17 -20.25
CA ALA A 153 13.90 0.68 -19.62
C ALA A 153 14.90 -0.11 -18.76
N GLY A 154 14.45 -1.23 -18.19
CA GLY A 154 15.27 -2.06 -17.33
C GLY A 154 15.46 -1.51 -15.91
N GLN A 155 15.67 -2.44 -14.99
CA GLN A 155 15.80 -2.13 -13.56
C GLN A 155 16.99 -1.22 -13.21
N ARG A 156 18.06 -1.32 -13.99
CA ARG A 156 19.29 -0.55 -13.76
C ARG A 156 19.12 0.93 -14.06
N GLU A 157 18.39 1.28 -15.10
CA GLU A 157 18.11 2.67 -15.47
C GLU A 157 17.20 3.34 -14.43
N LEU A 158 16.17 2.65 -13.95
CA LEU A 158 15.29 3.14 -12.92
C LEU A 158 16.01 3.45 -11.61
N THR A 159 16.96 2.58 -11.23
CA THR A 159 17.73 2.75 -9.99
C THR A 159 18.73 3.88 -10.10
N ALA A 160 19.37 4.02 -11.25
CA ALA A 160 20.44 5.02 -11.47
C ALA A 160 19.92 6.44 -11.69
N ASN A 161 18.75 6.59 -12.33
CA ASN A 161 18.27 7.87 -12.83
C ASN A 161 17.07 8.46 -12.03
N ARG A 162 16.65 7.84 -10.94
CA ARG A 162 15.53 8.29 -10.10
C ARG A 162 14.27 8.62 -10.91
N PHE A 163 13.76 7.66 -11.65
CA PHE A 163 12.50 7.83 -12.38
C PHE A 163 11.29 7.86 -11.44
N ASP A 164 10.29 8.65 -11.80
CA ASP A 164 8.95 8.50 -11.26
C ASP A 164 8.29 7.27 -11.90
N LEU A 165 7.69 6.41 -11.09
CA LEU A 165 6.98 5.22 -11.54
C LEU A 165 5.46 5.45 -11.48
N TYR A 166 4.76 4.97 -12.49
CA TYR A 166 3.30 5.05 -12.60
C TYR A 166 2.67 3.68 -12.73
#